data_0ef14bdf2cf0892aa731d5985d5b5e78
#
_entry.id   0ef14bdf2cf0892aa731d5985d5b5e78
#
_cell.length_a   1.000
_cell.length_b   1.000
_cell.length_c   1.000
_cell.angle_alpha   90.00
_cell.angle_beta   90.00
_cell.angle_gamma   90.00
#
_symmetry.space_group_name_H-M   'P 1'
#
loop_
_entity.id
_entity.type
_entity.pdbx_description
1 polymer ?
#
loop_
_entity_poly.entity_id
_entity_poly.type
_entity_poly.pdbx_seq_one_letter_code
_entity_poly.pdbx_strand_id
1 'polypeptide(L)'
;MKILIVDDQELIVDKIAGLIEEKYPSFEVRKALNSAQVTKILETESNFDLAFIDIQLDDESGIDTANFISGKIPDIKMVFISGYPDMVSDVFFSVRPFGFIDKPIKKEKLYKYIDTAAGYDGGANKSFQCKIRGKEIRIPYNDILYMESGNKNLIIHKTDGILKAAGALEDAEKVLPETFV
;
A
#
# COMPACT_ATOMS: atom_id res chain seq x y z
N MET A 1 11.74 -12.20 4.83
CA MET A 1 10.75 -11.14 5.04
C MET A 1 9.59 -11.70 5.84
N LYS A 2 9.05 -10.93 6.77
CA LYS A 2 7.93 -11.33 7.62
C LYS A 2 6.71 -10.48 7.31
N ILE A 3 5.60 -11.12 7.02
CA ILE A 3 4.37 -10.49 6.51
C ILE A 3 3.23 -10.76 7.47
N LEU A 4 2.47 -9.71 7.80
CA LEU A 4 1.22 -9.79 8.55
C LEU A 4 0.04 -9.64 7.57
N ILE A 5 -0.98 -10.49 7.69
CA ILE A 5 -2.23 -10.40 6.93
C ILE A 5 -3.36 -10.21 7.93
N VAL A 6 -4.18 -9.19 7.69
CA VAL A 6 -5.32 -8.83 8.54
C VAL A 6 -6.56 -8.68 7.67
N ASP A 7 -7.53 -9.57 7.80
CA ASP A 7 -8.83 -9.54 7.10
C ASP A 7 -9.80 -10.42 7.91
N ASP A 8 -11.01 -9.97 8.15
CA ASP A 8 -12.03 -10.71 8.91
C ASP A 8 -12.50 -12.00 8.20
N GLN A 9 -12.27 -12.06 6.89
CA GLN A 9 -12.62 -13.21 6.06
C GLN A 9 -11.45 -14.22 6.00
N GLU A 10 -11.56 -15.29 6.78
CA GLU A 10 -10.54 -16.35 6.83
C GLU A 10 -10.14 -16.88 5.44
N LEU A 11 -11.12 -17.02 4.53
CA LEU A 11 -10.86 -17.45 3.16
C LEU A 11 -9.93 -16.49 2.39
N ILE A 12 -10.03 -15.19 2.64
CA ILE A 12 -9.15 -14.20 2.02
C ILE A 12 -7.75 -14.28 2.61
N VAL A 13 -7.67 -14.36 3.93
CA VAL A 13 -6.39 -14.53 4.65
C VAL A 13 -5.65 -15.77 4.16
N ASP A 14 -6.34 -16.91 4.07
CA ASP A 14 -5.77 -18.17 3.60
C ASP A 14 -5.35 -18.12 2.14
N LYS A 15 -6.14 -17.48 1.30
CA LYS A 15 -5.80 -17.29 -0.12
C LYS A 15 -4.53 -16.45 -0.27
N ILE A 16 -4.42 -15.33 0.44
CA ILE A 16 -3.22 -14.46 0.38
C ILE A 16 -2.02 -15.22 0.89
N ALA A 17 -2.14 -15.89 2.04
CA ALA A 17 -1.06 -16.66 2.64
C ALA A 17 -0.57 -17.77 1.71
N GLY A 18 -1.49 -18.56 1.11
CA GLY A 18 -1.14 -19.61 0.17
C GLY A 18 -0.40 -19.09 -1.06
N LEU A 19 -0.82 -17.94 -1.63
CA LEU A 19 -0.11 -17.29 -2.73
C LEU A 19 1.30 -16.84 -2.34
N ILE A 20 1.48 -16.35 -1.11
CA ILE A 20 2.79 -15.93 -0.61
C ILE A 20 3.68 -17.15 -0.39
N GLU A 21 3.19 -18.18 0.29
CA GLU A 21 3.94 -19.40 0.59
C GLU A 21 4.36 -20.14 -0.68
N GLU A 22 3.51 -20.16 -1.70
CA GLU A 22 3.81 -20.78 -3.00
C GLU A 22 4.99 -20.08 -3.70
N LYS A 23 4.97 -18.75 -3.77
CA LYS A 23 5.98 -17.97 -4.51
C LYS A 23 7.22 -17.64 -3.68
N TYR A 24 7.07 -17.48 -2.38
CA TYR A 24 8.14 -17.03 -1.47
C TYR A 24 8.25 -17.95 -0.24
N PRO A 25 8.69 -19.21 -0.40
CA PRO A 25 8.67 -20.21 0.66
C PRO A 25 9.62 -19.89 1.85
N SER A 26 10.50 -18.90 1.70
CA SER A 26 11.37 -18.41 2.78
C SER A 26 10.76 -17.27 3.60
N PHE A 27 9.57 -16.78 3.25
CA PHE A 27 8.93 -15.70 3.98
C PHE A 27 8.05 -16.27 5.09
N GLU A 28 8.02 -15.56 6.20
CA GLU A 28 7.15 -15.89 7.32
C GLU A 28 5.84 -15.12 7.19
N VAL A 29 4.72 -15.80 7.34
CA VAL A 29 3.38 -15.21 7.30
C VAL A 29 2.71 -15.37 8.66
N ARG A 30 2.09 -14.29 9.14
CA ARG A 30 1.19 -14.30 10.27
C ARG A 30 -0.19 -13.84 9.84
N LYS A 31 -1.21 -14.50 10.36
CA LYS A 31 -2.61 -14.29 10.02
C LYS A 31 -3.35 -13.73 11.23
N ALA A 32 -4.18 -12.73 11.02
CA ALA A 32 -5.08 -12.18 12.03
C ALA A 32 -6.44 -11.89 11.39
N LEU A 33 -7.51 -12.21 12.10
CA LEU A 33 -8.88 -12.01 11.65
C LEU A 33 -9.53 -10.76 12.28
N ASN A 34 -8.86 -10.13 13.26
CA ASN A 34 -9.34 -8.95 13.96
C ASN A 34 -8.19 -8.24 14.70
N SER A 35 -8.46 -7.07 15.25
CA SER A 35 -7.49 -6.26 15.99
C SER A 35 -6.95 -6.95 17.25
N ALA A 36 -7.76 -7.76 17.93
CA ALA A 36 -7.35 -8.49 19.12
C ALA A 36 -6.28 -9.56 18.81
N GLN A 37 -6.40 -10.24 17.65
CA GLN A 37 -5.36 -11.17 17.19
C GLN A 37 -4.09 -10.44 16.78
N VAL A 38 -4.21 -9.28 16.11
CA VAL A 38 -3.05 -8.42 15.81
C VAL A 38 -2.32 -8.03 17.09
N THR A 39 -3.04 -7.60 18.12
CA THR A 39 -2.46 -7.22 19.41
C THR A 39 -1.66 -8.38 20.01
N LYS A 40 -2.22 -9.59 20.07
CA LYS A 40 -1.53 -10.78 20.59
C LYS A 40 -0.26 -11.11 19.80
N ILE A 41 -0.31 -11.00 18.48
CA ILE A 41 0.85 -11.23 17.62
C ILE A 41 1.95 -10.19 17.93
N LEU A 42 1.60 -8.92 18.04
CA LEU A 42 2.56 -7.84 18.28
C LEU A 42 3.09 -7.79 19.72
N GLU A 43 2.49 -8.50 20.67
CA GLU A 43 3.06 -8.70 22.01
C GLU A 43 4.28 -9.62 22.00
N THR A 44 4.36 -10.53 21.05
CA THR A 44 5.42 -11.55 20.97
C THR A 44 6.37 -11.34 19.80
N GLU A 45 5.93 -10.64 18.77
CA GLU A 45 6.64 -10.48 17.50
C GLU A 45 6.54 -9.03 17.01
N SER A 46 7.67 -8.37 16.79
CA SER A 46 7.72 -6.95 16.37
C SER A 46 8.50 -6.67 15.08
N ASN A 47 8.96 -7.72 14.38
CA ASN A 47 9.85 -7.63 13.23
C ASN A 47 9.12 -7.89 11.91
N PHE A 48 7.97 -7.25 11.70
CA PHE A 48 7.25 -7.33 10.44
C PHE A 48 7.76 -6.27 9.44
N ASP A 49 7.96 -6.70 8.19
CA ASP A 49 8.42 -5.86 7.09
C ASP A 49 7.24 -5.27 6.29
N LEU A 50 6.16 -6.05 6.17
CA LEU A 50 4.99 -5.73 5.35
C LEU A 50 3.71 -6.21 6.04
N ALA A 51 2.65 -5.42 5.94
CA ALA A 51 1.31 -5.83 6.33
C ALA A 51 0.32 -5.63 5.18
N PHE A 52 -0.56 -6.61 4.97
CA PHE A 52 -1.76 -6.51 4.16
C PHE A 52 -2.95 -6.37 5.11
N ILE A 53 -3.71 -5.29 4.98
CA ILE A 53 -4.77 -4.95 5.94
C ILE A 53 -6.05 -4.62 5.18
N ASP A 54 -7.14 -5.34 5.48
CA ASP A 54 -8.46 -4.90 5.03
C ASP A 54 -8.84 -3.58 5.70
N ILE A 55 -9.42 -2.67 4.93
CA ILE A 55 -9.92 -1.39 5.46
C ILE A 55 -11.09 -1.61 6.41
N GLN A 56 -11.93 -2.60 6.15
CA GLN A 56 -13.08 -2.97 6.98
C GLN A 56 -12.86 -4.35 7.60
N LEU A 57 -12.92 -4.42 8.92
CA LEU A 57 -12.77 -5.64 9.71
C LEU A 57 -14.06 -5.83 10.54
N ASP A 58 -15.11 -6.42 9.94
CA ASP A 58 -16.44 -6.53 10.56
C ASP A 58 -16.91 -5.20 11.17
N ASP A 59 -16.99 -5.13 12.51
CA ASP A 59 -17.37 -3.93 13.27
C ASP A 59 -16.18 -3.01 13.60
N GLU A 60 -14.95 -3.34 13.15
CA GLU A 60 -13.72 -2.61 13.46
C GLU A 60 -13.16 -1.90 12.22
N SER A 61 -12.41 -0.82 12.46
CA SER A 61 -11.70 -0.10 11.41
C SER A 61 -10.30 -0.69 11.17
N GLY A 62 -10.04 -1.15 9.94
CA GLY A 62 -8.68 -1.54 9.55
C GLY A 62 -7.70 -0.38 9.59
N ILE A 63 -8.19 0.87 9.47
CA ILE A 63 -7.37 2.07 9.62
C ILE A 63 -6.88 2.24 11.06
N ASP A 64 -7.74 1.99 12.06
CA ASP A 64 -7.35 2.06 13.46
C ASP A 64 -6.36 0.94 13.82
N THR A 65 -6.57 -0.24 13.27
CA THR A 65 -5.63 -1.36 13.36
C THR A 65 -4.28 -1.02 12.75
N ALA A 66 -4.26 -0.37 11.59
CA ALA A 66 -3.04 0.09 10.93
C ALA A 66 -2.30 1.16 11.75
N ASN A 67 -3.03 2.11 12.34
CA ASN A 67 -2.46 3.10 13.26
C ASN A 67 -1.81 2.44 14.47
N PHE A 68 -2.46 1.44 15.05
CA PHE A 68 -1.91 0.67 16.17
C PHE A 68 -0.62 -0.07 15.76
N ILE A 69 -0.61 -0.74 14.61
CA ILE A 69 0.57 -1.42 14.05
C ILE A 69 1.71 -0.44 13.83
N SER A 70 1.43 0.71 13.18
CA SER A 70 2.40 1.78 12.91
C SER A 70 3.03 2.34 14.20
N GLY A 71 2.23 2.48 15.25
CA GLY A 71 2.72 2.91 16.57
C GLY A 71 3.68 1.91 17.22
N LYS A 72 3.59 0.62 16.88
CA LYS A 72 4.47 -0.45 17.37
C LYS A 72 5.68 -0.70 16.46
N ILE A 73 5.48 -0.57 15.15
CA ILE A 73 6.47 -0.84 14.10
C ILE A 73 6.46 0.34 13.11
N PRO A 74 7.20 1.42 13.38
CA PRO A 74 7.13 2.65 12.57
C PRO A 74 7.49 2.49 11.09
N ASP A 75 8.38 1.56 10.77
CA ASP A 75 8.91 1.37 9.40
C ASP A 75 8.18 0.26 8.61
N ILE A 76 7.12 -0.31 9.17
CA ILE A 76 6.35 -1.36 8.48
C ILE A 76 5.69 -0.78 7.22
N LYS A 77 5.83 -1.48 6.11
CA LYS A 77 5.10 -1.15 4.89
C LYS A 77 3.67 -1.68 5.00
N MET A 78 2.67 -0.86 4.75
CA MET A 78 1.27 -1.26 4.84
C MET A 78 0.57 -1.14 3.51
N VAL A 79 0.05 -2.24 3.00
CA VAL A 79 -0.78 -2.32 1.80
C VAL A 79 -2.21 -2.57 2.25
N PHE A 80 -3.11 -1.66 1.89
CA PHE A 80 -4.52 -1.82 2.20
C PHE A 80 -5.24 -2.63 1.13
N ILE A 81 -6.18 -3.44 1.57
CA ILE A 81 -7.05 -4.22 0.70
C ILE A 81 -8.47 -3.68 0.89
N SER A 82 -9.21 -3.42 -0.17
CA SER A 82 -10.57 -2.91 -0.05
C SER A 82 -11.45 -3.35 -1.22
N GLY A 83 -12.71 -3.58 -0.92
CA GLY A 83 -13.78 -3.69 -1.91
C GLY A 83 -14.42 -2.32 -2.26
N TYR A 84 -14.01 -1.25 -1.59
CA TYR A 84 -14.61 0.08 -1.69
C TYR A 84 -13.54 1.14 -2.02
N PRO A 85 -13.41 1.53 -3.30
CA PRO A 85 -12.42 2.51 -3.73
C PRO A 85 -12.55 3.89 -3.07
N ASP A 86 -13.75 4.26 -2.67
CA ASP A 86 -14.04 5.58 -2.08
C ASP A 86 -13.44 5.78 -0.69
N MET A 87 -13.06 4.70 0.01
CA MET A 87 -12.44 4.78 1.33
C MET A 87 -10.92 5.03 1.29
N VAL A 88 -10.33 5.05 0.12
CA VAL A 88 -8.88 5.23 -0.07
C VAL A 88 -8.40 6.57 0.48
N SER A 89 -9.20 7.64 0.34
CA SER A 89 -8.87 8.97 0.87
C SER A 89 -8.68 8.98 2.39
N ASP A 90 -9.53 8.27 3.13
CA ASP A 90 -9.51 8.26 4.60
C ASP A 90 -8.23 7.60 5.14
N VAL A 91 -7.74 6.58 4.43
CA VAL A 91 -6.48 5.91 4.74
C VAL A 91 -5.29 6.85 4.60
N PHE A 92 -5.25 7.67 3.53
CA PHE A 92 -4.14 8.61 3.31
C PHE A 92 -4.03 9.68 4.38
N PHE A 93 -5.14 10.09 4.99
CA PHE A 93 -5.12 11.07 6.07
C PHE A 93 -4.64 10.49 7.41
N SER A 94 -4.78 9.20 7.61
CA SER A 94 -4.54 8.55 8.89
C SER A 94 -3.18 7.85 8.97
N VAL A 95 -2.80 7.13 7.93
CA VAL A 95 -1.55 6.38 7.85
C VAL A 95 -0.88 6.63 6.49
N ARG A 96 0.41 6.36 6.40
CA ARG A 96 1.15 6.42 5.12
C ARG A 96 1.09 5.03 4.46
N PRO A 97 0.13 4.78 3.54
CA PRO A 97 0.03 3.50 2.89
C PRO A 97 1.20 3.28 1.92
N PHE A 98 1.74 2.08 1.91
CA PHE A 98 2.69 1.64 0.89
C PHE A 98 1.97 1.32 -0.43
N GLY A 99 0.69 0.97 -0.37
CA GLY A 99 -0.14 0.74 -1.53
C GLY A 99 -1.56 0.26 -1.22
N PHE A 100 -2.30 0.00 -2.30
CA PHE A 100 -3.68 -0.47 -2.27
C PHE A 100 -3.92 -1.62 -3.24
N ILE A 101 -4.75 -2.57 -2.82
CA ILE A 101 -5.22 -3.69 -3.65
C ILE A 101 -6.74 -3.73 -3.58
N ASP A 102 -7.38 -3.66 -4.74
CA ASP A 102 -8.84 -3.82 -4.82
C ASP A 102 -9.24 -5.28 -4.71
N LYS A 103 -10.35 -5.56 -4.04
CA LYS A 103 -11.01 -6.86 -4.10
C LYS A 103 -11.80 -6.96 -5.43
N PRO A 104 -11.69 -8.04 -6.20
CA PRO A 104 -11.01 -9.29 -5.90
C PRO A 104 -9.48 -9.20 -6.09
N ILE A 105 -8.75 -9.78 -5.15
CA ILE A 105 -7.28 -9.72 -5.11
C ILE A 105 -6.68 -10.45 -6.31
N LYS A 106 -5.97 -9.69 -7.15
CA LYS A 106 -5.17 -10.22 -8.27
C LYS A 106 -3.77 -10.54 -7.77
N LYS A 107 -3.31 -11.77 -8.03
CA LYS A 107 -1.99 -12.25 -7.57
C LYS A 107 -0.83 -11.39 -8.10
N GLU A 108 -0.96 -10.87 -9.32
CA GLU A 108 0.06 -10.01 -9.94
C GLU A 108 0.27 -8.72 -9.11
N LYS A 109 -0.83 -8.10 -8.64
CA LYS A 109 -0.79 -6.89 -7.83
C LYS A 109 -0.21 -7.17 -6.43
N LEU A 110 -0.62 -8.31 -5.83
CA LEU A 110 -0.07 -8.79 -4.55
C LEU A 110 1.45 -8.99 -4.65
N TYR A 111 1.90 -9.76 -5.64
CA TYR A 111 3.31 -10.06 -5.83
C TYR A 111 4.16 -8.82 -6.09
N LYS A 112 3.63 -7.85 -6.85
CA LYS A 112 4.33 -6.61 -7.12
C LYS A 112 4.64 -5.83 -5.85
N TYR A 113 3.68 -5.70 -4.93
CA TYR A 113 3.94 -5.05 -3.64
C TYR A 113 4.94 -5.81 -2.79
N ILE A 114 4.87 -7.14 -2.81
CA ILE A 114 5.84 -7.98 -2.09
C ILE A 114 7.25 -7.82 -2.69
N ASP A 115 7.38 -7.90 -4.01
CA ASP A 115 8.67 -7.76 -4.70
C ASP A 115 9.30 -6.38 -4.45
N THR A 116 8.46 -5.31 -4.50
CA THR A 116 8.91 -3.95 -4.18
C THR A 116 9.31 -3.81 -2.71
N ALA A 117 8.54 -4.38 -1.78
CA ALA A 117 8.85 -4.33 -0.35
C ALA A 117 10.13 -5.10 -0.01
N ALA A 118 10.38 -6.22 -0.70
CA ALA A 118 11.58 -7.05 -0.57
C ALA A 118 12.81 -6.48 -1.29
N GLY A 119 12.65 -5.41 -2.08
CA GLY A 119 13.72 -4.86 -2.90
C GLY A 119 14.09 -5.71 -4.12
N TYR A 120 13.23 -6.66 -4.52
CA TYR A 120 13.45 -7.50 -5.71
C TYR A 120 13.16 -6.78 -7.01
N ASP A 121 12.30 -5.77 -6.97
CA ASP A 121 12.15 -4.87 -8.10
C ASP A 121 13.44 -4.06 -8.26
N GLY A 122 14.24 -4.38 -9.27
CA GLY A 122 15.37 -3.57 -9.70
C GLY A 122 14.98 -2.15 -10.18
N GLY A 123 13.85 -1.67 -9.68
CA GLY A 123 13.16 -0.45 -10.04
C GLY A 123 13.52 0.77 -9.20
N ALA A 124 14.69 0.81 -8.56
CA ALA A 124 15.19 2.01 -7.88
C ALA A 124 15.34 3.25 -8.80
N ASN A 125 14.97 3.14 -10.09
CA ASN A 125 15.06 4.23 -11.08
C ASN A 125 13.76 4.51 -11.85
N LYS A 126 12.63 3.93 -11.49
CA LYS A 126 11.37 4.30 -12.14
C LYS A 126 10.81 5.56 -11.48
N SER A 127 10.69 6.62 -12.27
CA SER A 127 10.22 7.92 -11.82
C SER A 127 9.13 8.45 -12.74
N PHE A 128 8.15 9.12 -12.14
CA PHE A 128 7.21 9.95 -12.88
C PHE A 128 7.91 11.22 -13.37
N GLN A 129 7.75 11.52 -14.65
CA GLN A 129 8.31 12.74 -15.24
C GLN A 129 7.21 13.75 -15.44
N CYS A 130 7.36 14.94 -14.89
CA CYS A 130 6.42 16.04 -15.06
C CYS A 130 7.14 17.37 -15.25
N LYS A 131 6.39 18.37 -15.72
CA LYS A 131 6.90 19.74 -15.85
C LYS A 131 6.32 20.62 -14.77
N ILE A 132 7.20 21.28 -14.01
CA ILE A 132 6.82 22.28 -13.01
C ILE A 132 7.52 23.59 -13.38
N ARG A 133 6.74 24.64 -13.66
CA ARG A 133 7.25 25.95 -14.08
C ARG A 133 8.25 25.87 -15.26
N GLY A 134 7.96 24.98 -16.23
CA GLY A 134 8.79 24.78 -17.42
C GLY A 134 10.04 23.92 -17.24
N LYS A 135 10.34 23.46 -16.03
CA LYS A 135 11.45 22.54 -15.73
C LYS A 135 10.94 21.10 -15.64
N GLU A 136 11.67 20.19 -16.26
CA GLU A 136 11.41 18.75 -16.09
C GLU A 136 11.87 18.30 -14.71
N ILE A 137 10.97 17.64 -14.00
CA ILE A 137 11.22 17.04 -12.69
C ILE A 137 10.93 15.55 -12.76
N ARG A 138 11.80 14.78 -12.13
CA ARG A 138 11.62 13.33 -11.96
C ARG A 138 11.30 13.06 -10.50
N ILE A 139 10.19 12.38 -10.27
CA ILE A 139 9.71 12.02 -8.94
C ILE A 139 9.75 10.50 -8.87
N PRO A 140 10.57 9.91 -7.98
CA PRO A 140 10.54 8.46 -7.77
C PRO A 140 9.12 7.99 -7.48
N TYR A 141 8.68 6.89 -8.08
CA TYR A 141 7.32 6.38 -7.82
C TYR A 141 7.08 6.08 -6.35
N ASN A 142 8.12 5.65 -5.63
CA ASN A 142 8.04 5.38 -4.19
C ASN A 142 7.79 6.63 -3.33
N ASP A 143 8.04 7.82 -3.89
CA ASP A 143 7.79 9.09 -3.19
C ASP A 143 6.38 9.62 -3.45
N ILE A 144 5.64 9.03 -4.39
CA ILE A 144 4.29 9.48 -4.75
C ILE A 144 3.28 8.68 -3.94
N LEU A 145 2.48 9.37 -3.15
CA LEU A 145 1.39 8.79 -2.38
C LEU A 145 0.15 8.60 -3.26
N TYR A 146 -0.33 9.68 -3.86
CA TYR A 146 -1.43 9.67 -4.84
C TYR A 146 -1.38 10.93 -5.71
N MET A 147 -2.18 10.92 -6.77
CA MET A 147 -2.34 12.07 -7.67
C MET A 147 -3.82 12.39 -7.81
N GLU A 148 -4.12 13.67 -7.95
CA GLU A 148 -5.48 14.14 -8.21
C GLU A 148 -5.50 15.26 -9.25
N SER A 149 -6.66 15.46 -9.88
CA SER A 149 -6.90 16.56 -10.80
C SER A 149 -7.33 17.81 -10.03
N GLY A 150 -6.69 18.95 -10.27
CA GLY A 150 -7.06 20.22 -9.63
C GLY A 150 -6.82 21.42 -10.52
N ASN A 151 -7.89 22.12 -10.94
CA ASN A 151 -7.84 23.38 -11.70
C ASN A 151 -6.85 23.37 -12.88
N LYS A 152 -6.98 22.40 -13.79
CA LYS A 152 -6.10 22.19 -14.96
C LYS A 152 -4.64 21.82 -14.62
N ASN A 153 -4.39 21.43 -13.40
CA ASN A 153 -3.08 20.94 -12.96
C ASN A 153 -3.22 19.52 -12.41
N LEU A 154 -2.12 18.78 -12.49
CA LEU A 154 -1.94 17.54 -11.76
C LEU A 154 -1.39 17.87 -10.36
N ILE A 155 -2.11 17.50 -9.33
CA ILE A 155 -1.66 17.64 -7.95
C ILE A 155 -1.06 16.29 -7.54
N ILE A 156 0.22 16.32 -7.16
CA ILE A 156 0.98 15.13 -6.79
C ILE A 156 1.27 15.21 -5.30
N HIS A 157 0.67 14.32 -4.53
CA HIS A 157 0.91 14.16 -3.12
C HIS A 157 2.09 13.21 -2.92
N LYS A 158 3.14 13.71 -2.27
CA LYS A 158 4.39 12.99 -2.02
C LYS A 158 4.62 12.80 -0.53
N THR A 159 5.55 11.93 -0.21
CA THR A 159 5.98 11.65 1.17
C THR A 159 6.51 12.90 1.90
N ASP A 160 7.04 13.88 1.17
CA ASP A 160 7.66 15.11 1.68
C ASP A 160 6.86 16.38 1.34
N GLY A 161 5.67 16.27 0.76
CA GLY A 161 4.81 17.44 0.46
C GLY A 161 3.99 17.31 -0.82
N ILE A 162 3.41 18.43 -1.25
CA ILE A 162 2.51 18.48 -2.41
C ILE A 162 3.19 19.26 -3.54
N LEU A 163 3.16 18.71 -4.74
CA LEU A 163 3.60 19.37 -5.97
C LEU A 163 2.43 19.63 -6.91
N LYS A 164 2.47 20.79 -7.60
CA LYS A 164 1.53 21.09 -8.69
C LYS A 164 2.29 21.09 -10.00
N ALA A 165 1.97 20.15 -10.86
CA ALA A 165 2.54 20.00 -12.19
C ALA A 165 1.53 20.42 -13.27
N ALA A 166 2.00 20.88 -14.42
CA ALA A 166 1.15 21.05 -15.58
C ALA A 166 0.80 19.68 -16.18
N GLY A 167 -0.47 19.44 -16.49
CA GLY A 167 -0.93 18.19 -17.09
C GLY A 167 -2.28 17.75 -16.56
N ALA A 168 -2.86 16.77 -17.23
CA ALA A 168 -4.10 16.12 -16.83
C ALA A 168 -3.81 14.80 -16.13
N LEU A 169 -4.70 14.39 -15.23
CA LEU A 169 -4.60 13.09 -14.54
C LEU A 169 -4.65 11.93 -15.54
N GLU A 170 -5.53 12.01 -16.53
CA GLU A 170 -5.68 11.01 -17.61
C GLU A 170 -4.36 10.76 -18.40
N ASP A 171 -3.51 11.78 -18.54
CA ASP A 171 -2.21 11.62 -19.20
C ASP A 171 -1.17 11.01 -18.26
N ALA A 172 -1.27 11.27 -16.95
CA ALA A 172 -0.46 10.64 -15.95
C ALA A 172 -0.78 9.14 -15.82
N GLU A 173 -2.07 8.77 -15.85
CA GLU A 173 -2.53 7.38 -15.78
C GLU A 173 -1.94 6.49 -16.87
N LYS A 174 -1.73 7.02 -18.08
CA LYS A 174 -1.14 6.27 -19.21
C LYS A 174 0.31 5.86 -19.00
N VAL A 175 1.03 6.56 -18.15
CA VAL A 175 2.46 6.36 -17.90
C VAL A 175 2.77 5.84 -16.49
N LEU A 176 1.79 5.90 -15.60
CA LEU A 176 1.91 5.36 -14.26
C LEU A 176 1.89 3.82 -14.29
N PRO A 177 2.63 3.19 -13.38
CA PRO A 177 2.49 1.75 -13.16
C PRO A 177 1.07 1.40 -12.73
N GLU A 178 0.59 0.19 -13.08
CA GLU A 178 -0.73 -0.31 -12.69
C GLU A 178 -1.00 -0.29 -11.16
N THR A 179 0.02 -0.06 -10.35
CA THR A 179 -0.09 0.10 -8.89
C THR A 179 -0.68 1.45 -8.47
N PHE A 180 -0.78 2.41 -9.40
CA PHE A 180 -1.34 3.74 -9.14
C PHE A 180 -2.79 3.89 -9.62
N VAL A 181 -3.39 2.86 -10.16
CA VAL A 181 -4.76 2.85 -10.70
C VAL A 181 -5.66 2.05 -9.79
#